data_19ebb3d59665e9afff7ec0379625a6cb
#
_entry.id   19ebb3d59665e9afff7ec0379625a6cb
#
_cell.length_a   1.000
_cell.length_b   1.000
_cell.length_c   1.000
_cell.angle_alpha   90.00
_cell.angle_beta   90.00
_cell.angle_gamma   90.00
#
_symmetry.space_group_name_H-M   'P 1'
#
loop_
_entity.id
_entity.type
_entity.pdbx_description
1 polymer ?
#
loop_
_entity_poly.entity_id
_entity_poly.type
_entity_poly.pdbx_seq_one_letter_code
_entity_poly.pdbx_strand_id
1 'polypeptide(L)'
;MRALVSEEVFAMRAIWKGAISFGLVNIPISLFSATRKDEEITFRQLRRSDLSPIKYKRVAEADDKEVPWDQIVKGYEYQKDEFVVLSEDDLKSVDIESTQTVDIMNFVPIELVNPLLFYKPYYMECGKGGDKAYVLLRDALKESGKIAITKVVLKTRQHLAAIKPEQNGLMLELMHFPHEILDASEFKTPDASNVTKPEMKMALQLIDSMSTEWNPEDYKDEYRQALEAMIERKTKGGGKAVSVAQKKTTNVIDLAQVLQRSIQEAASHSRKSKTSKKGVA
;
A
#
# COMPACT_ATOMS: atom_id res chain seq x y z
N MET A 1 -39.44 -13.60 -6.77
CA MET A 1 -38.29 -14.52 -6.79
C MET A 1 -37.10 -13.75 -6.32
N ARG A 2 -36.73 -13.89 -5.06
CA ARG A 2 -35.52 -13.28 -4.48
C ARG A 2 -34.34 -14.16 -4.88
N ALA A 3 -33.42 -13.60 -5.69
CA ALA A 3 -32.13 -14.24 -5.97
C ALA A 3 -31.33 -14.28 -4.66
N LEU A 4 -31.03 -15.47 -4.18
CA LEU A 4 -30.07 -15.75 -3.14
C LEU A 4 -28.69 -15.41 -3.73
N VAL A 5 -28.15 -14.25 -3.38
CA VAL A 5 -26.72 -13.96 -3.54
C VAL A 5 -26.04 -14.83 -2.48
N SER A 6 -25.46 -15.95 -2.89
CA SER A 6 -24.57 -16.73 -2.06
C SER A 6 -23.37 -15.84 -1.73
N GLU A 7 -23.25 -15.38 -0.48
CA GLU A 7 -22.00 -14.91 0.08
C GLU A 7 -21.00 -16.08 0.06
N GLU A 8 -20.26 -16.20 -1.03
CA GLU A 8 -19.01 -16.96 -0.99
C GLU A 8 -18.08 -16.20 -0.06
N VAL A 9 -18.05 -16.61 1.20
CA VAL A 9 -17.00 -16.25 2.14
C VAL A 9 -15.71 -16.80 1.54
N PHE A 10 -15.02 -15.95 0.79
CA PHE A 10 -13.64 -16.23 0.36
C PHE A 10 -12.84 -16.47 1.64
N ALA A 11 -12.57 -17.72 1.96
CA ALA A 11 -11.72 -18.10 3.09
C ALA A 11 -10.33 -17.52 2.83
N MET A 12 -10.06 -16.34 3.39
CA MET A 12 -8.76 -15.70 3.31
C MET A 12 -7.72 -16.65 3.88
N ARG A 13 -6.71 -16.99 3.07
CA ARG A 13 -5.63 -17.88 3.51
C ARG A 13 -4.63 -17.08 4.34
N ALA A 14 -4.36 -17.56 5.57
CA ALA A 14 -3.28 -17.00 6.38
C ALA A 14 -1.95 -17.12 5.62
N ILE A 15 -1.22 -16.01 5.54
CA ILE A 15 0.10 -15.95 4.89
C ILE A 15 1.23 -16.42 5.81
N TRP A 16 0.99 -16.36 7.13
CA TRP A 16 1.93 -16.74 8.17
C TRP A 16 1.18 -17.10 9.46
N LYS A 17 1.71 -18.03 10.22
CA LYS A 17 1.20 -18.42 11.54
C LYS A 17 2.35 -18.48 12.53
N GLY A 18 2.09 -18.04 13.76
CA GLY A 18 3.08 -18.00 14.82
C GLY A 18 2.49 -17.42 16.08
N ALA A 19 3.31 -16.78 16.91
CA ALA A 19 2.87 -16.16 18.15
C ALA A 19 3.51 -14.79 18.36
N ILE A 20 2.79 -13.88 19.02
CA ILE A 20 3.40 -12.67 19.58
C ILE A 20 4.07 -13.08 20.89
N SER A 21 5.36 -12.75 21.02
CA SER A 21 6.10 -12.90 22.27
C SER A 21 6.08 -11.58 23.03
N PHE A 22 5.48 -11.58 24.19
CA PHE A 22 5.37 -10.43 25.09
C PHE A 22 5.83 -10.84 26.49
N GLY A 23 7.10 -10.69 26.77
CA GLY A 23 7.71 -11.21 28.01
C GLY A 23 7.56 -12.72 28.12
N LEU A 24 6.86 -13.21 29.15
CA LEU A 24 6.57 -14.65 29.33
C LEU A 24 5.25 -15.09 28.67
N VAL A 25 4.52 -14.17 28.03
CA VAL A 25 3.24 -14.44 27.41
C VAL A 25 3.41 -14.68 25.93
N ASN A 26 2.92 -15.83 25.43
CA ASN A 26 2.83 -16.14 24.03
C ASN A 26 1.37 -16.08 23.56
N ILE A 27 1.11 -15.28 22.55
CA ILE A 27 -0.22 -15.09 21.97
C ILE A 27 -0.23 -15.71 20.58
N PRO A 28 -0.86 -16.87 20.38
CA PRO A 28 -0.93 -17.48 19.05
C PRO A 28 -1.70 -16.58 18.09
N ILE A 29 -1.16 -16.39 16.87
CA ILE A 29 -1.77 -15.54 15.86
C ILE A 29 -1.60 -16.10 14.45
N SER A 30 -2.47 -15.65 13.55
CA SER A 30 -2.35 -15.82 12.11
C SER A 30 -2.35 -14.44 11.43
N LEU A 31 -1.47 -14.24 10.44
CA LEU A 31 -1.40 -13.01 9.67
C LEU A 31 -2.15 -13.16 8.34
N PHE A 32 -2.95 -12.16 8.02
CA PHE A 32 -3.69 -12.04 6.76
C PHE A 32 -3.34 -10.71 6.09
N SER A 33 -3.21 -10.67 4.76
CA SER A 33 -3.01 -9.40 4.05
C SER A 33 -4.20 -8.46 4.31
N ALA A 34 -3.93 -7.23 4.73
CA ALA A 34 -4.98 -6.22 4.88
C ALA A 34 -5.35 -5.56 3.53
N THR A 35 -4.58 -5.83 2.46
CA THR A 35 -4.82 -5.33 1.11
C THR A 35 -5.18 -6.47 0.17
N ARG A 36 -6.13 -6.22 -0.73
CA ARG A 36 -6.50 -7.15 -1.80
C ARG A 36 -5.59 -6.91 -3.00
N LYS A 37 -4.90 -7.95 -3.46
CA LYS A 37 -4.16 -7.92 -4.73
C LYS A 37 -4.97 -8.41 -5.92
N ASP A 38 -6.04 -9.19 -5.67
CA ASP A 38 -6.78 -9.93 -6.69
C ASP A 38 -7.70 -9.05 -7.54
N GLU A 39 -7.78 -7.77 -7.20
CA GLU A 39 -8.58 -6.80 -7.95
C GLU A 39 -7.81 -6.05 -9.04
N GLU A 40 -6.50 -6.27 -9.20
CA GLU A 40 -5.74 -5.71 -10.32
C GLU A 40 -6.11 -6.41 -11.62
N ILE A 41 -6.51 -5.63 -12.63
CA ILE A 41 -6.75 -6.16 -13.97
C ILE A 41 -5.41 -6.58 -14.55
N THR A 42 -5.21 -7.90 -14.67
CA THR A 42 -3.96 -8.47 -15.19
C THR A 42 -4.07 -8.75 -16.69
N PHE A 43 -3.03 -8.41 -17.44
CA PHE A 43 -2.96 -8.66 -18.87
C PHE A 43 -1.94 -9.75 -19.18
N ARG A 44 -2.32 -10.68 -20.08
CA ARG A 44 -1.36 -11.62 -20.66
C ARG A 44 -0.81 -11.06 -21.98
N GLN A 45 0.49 -11.21 -22.16
CA GLN A 45 1.10 -10.86 -23.45
C GLN A 45 0.77 -11.95 -24.47
N LEU A 46 0.32 -11.49 -25.66
CA LEU A 46 -0.07 -12.37 -26.74
C LEU A 46 0.71 -12.02 -28.00
N ARG A 47 1.04 -13.02 -28.82
CA ARG A 47 1.63 -12.84 -30.13
C ARG A 47 0.58 -12.22 -31.08
N ARG A 48 0.94 -11.13 -31.76
CA ARG A 48 0.01 -10.35 -32.60
C ARG A 48 -0.63 -11.17 -33.72
N SER A 49 0.11 -12.14 -34.28
CA SER A 49 -0.33 -12.86 -35.49
C SER A 49 -1.47 -13.85 -35.26
N ASP A 50 -1.49 -14.50 -34.09
CA ASP A 50 -2.40 -15.61 -33.78
C ASP A 50 -2.96 -15.58 -32.35
N LEU A 51 -2.67 -14.51 -31.61
CA LEU A 51 -3.08 -14.30 -30.22
C LEU A 51 -2.66 -15.41 -29.25
N SER A 52 -1.63 -16.21 -29.59
CA SER A 52 -1.09 -17.21 -28.70
C SER A 52 -0.37 -16.58 -27.51
N PRO A 53 -0.53 -17.10 -26.27
CA PRO A 53 0.20 -16.64 -25.10
C PRO A 53 1.71 -16.78 -25.26
N ILE A 54 2.46 -15.76 -24.83
CA ILE A 54 3.93 -15.77 -24.87
C ILE A 54 4.46 -16.51 -23.66
N LYS A 55 5.49 -17.35 -23.86
CA LYS A 55 6.31 -17.97 -22.84
C LYS A 55 7.70 -17.37 -22.85
N TYR A 56 8.31 -17.22 -21.69
CA TYR A 56 9.67 -16.71 -21.54
C TYR A 56 10.63 -17.89 -21.36
N LYS A 57 11.77 -17.83 -22.07
CA LYS A 57 12.89 -18.72 -21.88
C LYS A 57 14.04 -17.93 -21.24
N ARG A 58 14.81 -18.60 -20.40
CA ARG A 58 16.04 -18.02 -19.83
C ARG A 58 17.18 -18.38 -20.75
N VAL A 59 17.92 -17.38 -21.16
CA VAL A 59 19.09 -17.53 -22.01
C VAL A 59 20.29 -16.86 -21.33
N ALA A 60 21.47 -17.44 -21.52
CA ALA A 60 22.72 -16.83 -21.07
C ALA A 60 23.08 -15.67 -22.01
N GLU A 61 23.50 -14.54 -21.47
CA GLU A 61 23.85 -13.35 -22.24
C GLU A 61 25.07 -13.58 -23.17
N ALA A 62 25.97 -14.49 -22.79
CA ALA A 62 27.19 -14.74 -23.52
C ALA A 62 26.99 -15.47 -24.87
N ASP A 63 25.94 -16.30 -25.01
CA ASP A 63 25.77 -17.16 -26.18
C ASP A 63 24.28 -17.39 -26.58
N ASP A 64 23.34 -16.69 -25.97
CA ASP A 64 21.89 -16.79 -26.19
C ASP A 64 21.31 -18.21 -26.03
N LYS A 65 22.05 -19.12 -25.39
CA LYS A 65 21.54 -20.48 -25.14
C LYS A 65 20.63 -20.54 -23.94
N GLU A 66 19.61 -21.40 -24.05
CA GLU A 66 18.67 -21.66 -22.96
C GLU A 66 19.40 -22.31 -21.76
N VAL A 67 19.22 -21.73 -20.56
CA VAL A 67 19.83 -22.19 -19.32
C VAL A 67 18.78 -22.90 -18.46
N PRO A 68 18.94 -24.20 -18.15
CA PRO A 68 18.11 -24.93 -17.22
C PRO A 68 18.20 -24.36 -15.80
N TRP A 69 17.14 -24.57 -15.00
CA TRP A 69 17.06 -24.05 -13.62
C TRP A 69 18.20 -24.50 -12.71
N ASP A 70 18.59 -25.74 -12.83
CA ASP A 70 19.66 -26.38 -12.06
C ASP A 70 21.06 -25.87 -12.36
N GLN A 71 21.20 -25.13 -13.48
CA GLN A 71 22.46 -24.49 -13.86
C GLN A 71 22.48 -22.98 -13.52
N ILE A 72 21.41 -22.45 -12.90
CA ILE A 72 21.34 -21.04 -12.53
C ILE A 72 21.79 -20.89 -11.06
N VAL A 73 22.82 -20.10 -10.85
CA VAL A 73 23.33 -19.73 -9.52
C VAL A 73 23.04 -18.26 -9.21
N LYS A 74 23.09 -17.89 -7.94
CA LYS A 74 22.95 -16.49 -7.51
C LYS A 74 24.32 -15.85 -7.42
N GLY A 75 24.54 -14.80 -8.17
CA GLY A 75 25.73 -13.96 -8.10
C GLY A 75 25.43 -12.61 -7.47
N TYR A 76 26.30 -12.13 -6.57
CA TYR A 76 26.31 -10.77 -6.08
C TYR A 76 27.43 -9.99 -6.78
N GLU A 77 27.07 -8.96 -7.52
CA GLU A 77 28.02 -8.09 -8.19
C GLU A 77 28.62 -7.12 -7.16
N TYR A 78 29.90 -7.28 -6.84
CA TYR A 78 30.60 -6.43 -5.87
C TYR A 78 31.48 -5.36 -6.53
N GLN A 79 31.85 -5.59 -7.80
CA GLN A 79 32.45 -4.61 -8.71
C GLN A 79 31.87 -4.85 -10.10
N LYS A 80 32.00 -3.87 -10.98
CA LYS A 80 31.49 -3.97 -12.34
C LYS A 80 31.99 -5.23 -13.04
N ASP A 81 31.06 -6.07 -13.47
CA ASP A 81 31.29 -7.36 -14.14
C ASP A 81 32.03 -8.42 -13.29
N GLU A 82 32.19 -8.22 -11.96
CA GLU A 82 32.77 -9.17 -11.02
C GLU A 82 31.73 -9.69 -10.02
N PHE A 83 31.53 -11.00 -10.00
CA PHE A 83 30.46 -11.65 -9.23
C PHE A 83 31.03 -12.62 -8.19
N VAL A 84 30.49 -12.54 -6.97
CA VAL A 84 30.63 -13.62 -5.98
C VAL A 84 29.41 -14.53 -6.10
N VAL A 85 29.65 -15.82 -6.37
CA VAL A 85 28.59 -16.83 -6.40
C VAL A 85 28.20 -17.23 -4.99
N LEU A 86 26.91 -17.12 -4.67
CA LEU A 86 26.35 -17.51 -3.39
C LEU A 86 25.64 -18.86 -3.53
N SER A 87 26.07 -19.83 -2.77
CA SER A 87 25.42 -21.15 -2.66
C SER A 87 24.16 -21.04 -1.78
N GLU A 88 23.30 -22.06 -1.86
CA GLU A 88 22.15 -22.14 -0.95
C GLU A 88 22.58 -22.28 0.53
N ASP A 89 23.71 -22.93 0.78
CA ASP A 89 24.23 -23.11 2.14
C ASP A 89 24.82 -21.81 2.68
N ASP A 90 25.45 -20.96 1.84
CA ASP A 90 25.86 -19.63 2.24
C ASP A 90 24.65 -18.78 2.65
N LEU A 91 23.57 -18.84 1.88
CA LEU A 91 22.34 -18.11 2.21
C LEU A 91 21.68 -18.63 3.49
N LYS A 92 21.67 -19.97 3.69
CA LYS A 92 21.16 -20.58 4.93
C LYS A 92 22.01 -20.20 6.15
N SER A 93 23.32 -20.02 5.99
CA SER A 93 24.22 -19.66 7.11
C SER A 93 23.93 -18.27 7.69
N VAL A 94 23.35 -17.38 6.89
CA VAL A 94 22.92 -16.02 7.31
C VAL A 94 21.41 -15.91 7.54
N ASP A 95 20.66 -17.01 7.33
CA ASP A 95 19.23 -17.04 7.64
C ASP A 95 19.04 -16.90 9.16
N ILE A 96 18.29 -15.87 9.54
CA ILE A 96 17.86 -15.73 10.92
C ILE A 96 16.84 -16.83 11.18
N GLU A 97 17.11 -17.67 12.20
CA GLU A 97 16.19 -18.74 12.57
C GLU A 97 14.76 -18.20 12.64
N SER A 98 13.88 -18.80 11.84
CA SER A 98 12.48 -18.44 11.86
C SER A 98 11.84 -19.02 13.12
N THR A 99 11.89 -18.28 14.20
CA THR A 99 11.29 -18.67 15.51
C THR A 99 9.77 -18.77 15.44
N GLN A 100 9.15 -18.41 14.31
CA GLN A 100 7.69 -18.24 14.18
C GLN A 100 7.10 -17.35 15.30
N THR A 101 7.90 -16.41 15.79
CA THR A 101 7.49 -15.43 16.78
C THR A 101 7.60 -14.01 16.23
N VAL A 102 6.75 -13.16 16.75
CA VAL A 102 6.80 -11.70 16.59
C VAL A 102 7.23 -11.17 17.95
N ASP A 103 8.54 -10.92 18.10
CA ASP A 103 9.11 -10.55 19.38
C ASP A 103 8.99 -9.04 19.60
N ILE A 104 8.24 -8.62 20.63
CA ILE A 104 8.11 -7.22 20.99
C ILE A 104 9.41 -6.76 21.64
N MET A 105 10.04 -5.76 21.03
CA MET A 105 11.29 -5.17 21.52
C MET A 105 11.05 -4.02 22.50
N ASN A 106 10.13 -3.12 22.15
CA ASN A 106 9.77 -1.95 22.97
C ASN A 106 8.41 -1.37 22.56
N PHE A 107 7.93 -0.40 23.32
CA PHE A 107 6.71 0.35 23.06
C PHE A 107 7.04 1.82 22.91
N VAL A 108 6.51 2.45 21.86
CA VAL A 108 6.73 3.87 21.58
C VAL A 108 5.40 4.58 21.29
N PRO A 109 5.25 5.86 21.64
CA PRO A 109 4.10 6.66 21.19
C PRO A 109 4.02 6.67 19.68
N ILE A 110 2.82 6.48 19.12
CA ILE A 110 2.65 6.38 17.66
C ILE A 110 3.03 7.68 16.92
N GLU A 111 2.80 8.83 17.56
CA GLU A 111 3.13 10.15 17.04
C GLU A 111 4.63 10.42 16.88
N LEU A 112 5.49 9.63 17.53
CA LEU A 112 6.94 9.74 17.38
C LEU A 112 7.48 8.91 16.20
N VAL A 113 6.64 8.05 15.60
CA VAL A 113 7.05 7.20 14.49
C VAL A 113 6.69 7.86 13.17
N ASN A 114 7.71 8.14 12.35
CA ASN A 114 7.48 8.73 11.03
C ASN A 114 6.61 7.81 10.15
N PRO A 115 5.45 8.29 9.64
CA PRO A 115 4.58 7.50 8.76
C PRO A 115 5.27 6.93 7.51
N LEU A 116 6.34 7.55 7.01
CA LEU A 116 7.12 7.04 5.88
C LEU A 116 7.73 5.66 6.13
N LEU A 117 7.89 5.28 7.40
CA LEU A 117 8.43 3.95 7.73
C LEU A 117 7.44 2.83 7.42
N PHE A 118 6.13 3.08 7.46
CA PHE A 118 5.10 2.05 7.25
C PHE A 118 4.84 1.78 5.77
N TYR A 119 4.80 0.49 5.36
CA TYR A 119 4.57 0.19 3.95
C TYR A 119 3.60 -0.97 3.67
N LYS A 120 3.40 -1.91 4.63
CA LYS A 120 2.55 -3.07 4.35
C LYS A 120 1.81 -3.58 5.57
N PRO A 121 0.48 -3.43 5.60
CA PRO A 121 -0.35 -3.83 6.71
C PRO A 121 -0.81 -5.30 6.60
N TYR A 122 -0.96 -5.95 7.78
CA TYR A 122 -1.52 -7.29 7.94
C TYR A 122 -2.46 -7.32 9.13
N TYR A 123 -3.64 -7.89 8.97
CA TYR A 123 -4.51 -8.20 10.10
C TYR A 123 -3.97 -9.38 10.90
N MET A 124 -4.08 -9.30 12.22
CA MET A 124 -3.66 -10.32 13.16
C MET A 124 -4.91 -10.99 13.75
N GLU A 125 -5.17 -12.22 13.36
CA GLU A 125 -6.25 -13.03 13.94
C GLU A 125 -5.70 -13.83 15.13
N CYS A 126 -6.44 -13.83 16.25
CA CYS A 126 -6.07 -14.59 17.43
C CYS A 126 -6.24 -16.09 17.21
N GLY A 127 -5.24 -16.88 17.55
CA GLY A 127 -5.31 -18.33 17.56
C GLY A 127 -5.97 -18.88 18.84
N LYS A 128 -6.25 -20.17 18.84
CA LYS A 128 -6.91 -20.85 19.98
C LYS A 128 -6.14 -20.63 21.29
N GLY A 129 -6.84 -20.23 22.33
CA GLY A 129 -6.31 -20.06 23.69
C GLY A 129 -5.55 -18.76 23.94
N GLY A 130 -5.45 -17.86 22.96
CA GLY A 130 -4.80 -16.57 23.08
C GLY A 130 -5.73 -15.42 23.45
N ASP A 131 -7.04 -15.62 23.44
CA ASP A 131 -8.06 -14.56 23.44
C ASP A 131 -7.84 -13.51 24.54
N LYS A 132 -7.66 -13.93 25.79
CA LYS A 132 -7.49 -13.01 26.93
C LYS A 132 -6.23 -12.15 26.80
N ALA A 133 -5.11 -12.76 26.43
CA ALA A 133 -3.84 -12.07 26.28
C ALA A 133 -3.84 -11.15 25.05
N TYR A 134 -4.49 -11.57 23.97
CA TYR A 134 -4.67 -10.76 22.76
C TYR A 134 -5.48 -9.49 23.04
N VAL A 135 -6.64 -9.64 23.70
CA VAL A 135 -7.50 -8.50 24.09
C VAL A 135 -6.76 -7.57 25.05
N LEU A 136 -6.05 -8.14 26.05
CA LEU A 136 -5.27 -7.34 26.99
C LEU A 136 -4.20 -6.50 26.28
N LEU A 137 -3.43 -7.08 25.36
CA LEU A 137 -2.41 -6.36 24.59
C LEU A 137 -3.05 -5.27 23.73
N ARG A 138 -4.14 -5.58 23.00
CA ARG A 138 -4.87 -4.63 22.17
C ARG A 138 -5.34 -3.42 22.97
N ASP A 139 -6.01 -3.66 24.09
CA ASP A 139 -6.62 -2.61 24.89
C ASP A 139 -5.56 -1.77 25.61
N ALA A 140 -4.47 -2.39 26.09
CA ALA A 140 -3.33 -1.69 26.66
C ALA A 140 -2.63 -0.76 25.64
N LEU A 141 -2.44 -1.21 24.39
CA LEU A 141 -1.90 -0.37 23.33
C LEU A 141 -2.85 0.80 23.00
N LYS A 142 -4.15 0.53 22.95
CA LYS A 142 -5.17 1.55 22.66
C LYS A 142 -5.23 2.60 23.77
N GLU A 143 -5.24 2.20 25.04
CA GLU A 143 -5.31 3.11 26.18
C GLU A 143 -4.03 3.93 26.35
N SER A 144 -2.87 3.32 26.11
CA SER A 144 -1.58 4.01 26.24
C SER A 144 -1.20 4.91 25.07
N GLY A 145 -1.91 4.85 23.93
CA GLY A 145 -1.54 5.55 22.69
C GLY A 145 -0.22 5.09 22.08
N LYS A 146 0.25 3.89 22.47
CA LYS A 146 1.54 3.33 22.01
C LYS A 146 1.35 2.23 20.99
N ILE A 147 2.41 2.00 20.24
CA ILE A 147 2.57 0.84 19.35
C ILE A 147 3.75 0.00 19.84
N ALA A 148 3.71 -1.29 19.55
CA ALA A 148 4.81 -2.19 19.88
C ALA A 148 5.73 -2.32 18.65
N ILE A 149 7.00 -1.97 18.81
CA ILE A 149 8.02 -2.19 17.79
C ILE A 149 8.55 -3.62 17.89
N THR A 150 8.62 -4.30 16.77
CA THR A 150 8.92 -5.73 16.70
C THR A 150 9.75 -6.07 15.47
N LYS A 151 10.36 -7.26 15.48
CA LYS A 151 10.92 -7.91 14.31
C LYS A 151 10.16 -9.20 14.03
N VAL A 152 9.97 -9.50 12.75
CA VAL A 152 9.29 -10.72 12.31
C VAL A 152 10.01 -11.30 11.10
N VAL A 153 10.15 -12.61 11.06
CA VAL A 153 10.67 -13.32 9.89
C VAL A 153 9.48 -13.78 9.04
N LEU A 154 9.34 -13.19 7.86
CA LEU A 154 8.34 -13.59 6.87
C LEU A 154 9.03 -14.24 5.69
N LYS A 155 8.70 -15.49 5.41
CA LYS A 155 9.43 -16.37 4.48
C LYS A 155 10.88 -16.57 4.97
N THR A 156 11.84 -15.91 4.35
CA THR A 156 13.29 -16.03 4.65
C THR A 156 13.92 -14.70 5.04
N ARG A 157 13.12 -13.64 5.20
CA ARG A 157 13.65 -12.30 5.49
C ARG A 157 13.10 -11.74 6.79
N GLN A 158 13.99 -11.20 7.62
CA GLN A 158 13.60 -10.41 8.78
C GLN A 158 13.10 -9.02 8.35
N HIS A 159 11.99 -8.61 8.92
CA HIS A 159 11.37 -7.29 8.75
C HIS A 159 11.27 -6.58 10.08
N LEU A 160 11.49 -5.27 10.07
CA LEU A 160 11.03 -4.39 11.13
C LEU A 160 9.52 -4.25 10.99
N ALA A 161 8.79 -4.24 12.10
CA ALA A 161 7.34 -4.09 12.07
C ALA A 161 6.83 -3.39 13.33
N ALA A 162 5.60 -2.91 13.29
CA ALA A 162 4.88 -2.41 14.44
C ALA A 162 3.56 -3.16 14.61
N ILE A 163 3.22 -3.49 15.87
CA ILE A 163 1.88 -3.95 16.24
C ILE A 163 1.12 -2.74 16.76
N LYS A 164 -0.06 -2.50 16.20
CA LYS A 164 -0.94 -1.41 16.60
C LYS A 164 -2.39 -1.88 16.73
N PRO A 165 -3.19 -1.29 17.63
CA PRO A 165 -4.61 -1.58 17.68
C PRO A 165 -5.30 -1.01 16.42
N GLU A 166 -6.19 -1.80 15.83
CA GLU A 166 -6.99 -1.40 14.69
C GLU A 166 -8.43 -1.89 14.87
N GLN A 167 -9.37 -0.97 14.95
CA GLN A 167 -10.78 -1.26 15.25
C GLN A 167 -10.93 -2.17 16.48
N ASN A 168 -11.36 -3.43 16.27
CA ASN A 168 -11.54 -4.43 17.32
C ASN A 168 -10.42 -5.48 17.39
N GLY A 169 -9.34 -5.29 16.62
CA GLY A 169 -8.22 -6.24 16.50
C GLY A 169 -6.86 -5.61 16.68
N LEU A 170 -5.85 -6.39 16.32
CA LEU A 170 -4.46 -5.95 16.18
C LEU A 170 -4.06 -6.01 14.70
N MET A 171 -3.21 -5.10 14.31
CA MET A 171 -2.59 -5.04 13.00
C MET A 171 -1.07 -5.08 13.15
N LEU A 172 -0.40 -5.90 12.33
CA LEU A 172 1.03 -5.85 12.13
C LEU A 172 1.30 -5.03 10.87
N GLU A 173 2.08 -3.98 10.98
CA GLU A 173 2.48 -3.18 9.83
C GLU A 173 3.99 -3.26 9.65
N LEU A 174 4.42 -3.73 8.48
CA LEU A 174 5.85 -3.79 8.16
C LEU A 174 6.41 -2.38 8.00
N MET A 175 7.64 -2.22 8.45
CA MET A 175 8.34 -0.95 8.45
C MET A 175 9.66 -1.06 7.67
N HIS A 176 10.02 0.01 6.99
CA HIS A 176 11.35 0.18 6.44
C HIS A 176 12.38 0.30 7.56
N PHE A 177 13.58 -0.21 7.33
CA PHE A 177 14.70 0.13 8.18
C PHE A 177 15.15 1.58 7.93
N PRO A 178 15.76 2.29 8.90
CA PRO A 178 16.16 3.68 8.74
C PRO A 178 17.03 3.95 7.50
N HIS A 179 17.88 2.99 7.12
CA HIS A 179 18.77 3.11 5.96
C HIS A 179 18.07 2.97 4.60
N GLU A 180 16.80 2.56 4.59
CA GLU A 180 15.96 2.43 3.39
C GLU A 180 15.22 3.76 3.08
N ILE A 181 15.22 4.72 4.01
CA ILE A 181 14.57 6.02 3.85
C ILE A 181 15.61 7.06 3.41
N LEU A 182 15.29 7.77 2.33
CA LEU A 182 16.11 8.88 1.86
C LEU A 182 16.01 10.07 2.83
N ASP A 183 17.10 10.80 2.98
CA ASP A 183 17.10 12.02 3.78
C ASP A 183 16.38 13.14 3.02
N ALA A 184 15.38 13.76 3.65
CA ALA A 184 14.65 14.87 3.06
C ALA A 184 15.55 16.08 2.74
N SER A 185 16.69 16.22 3.40
CA SER A 185 17.69 17.26 3.13
C SER A 185 18.38 17.12 1.77
N GLU A 186 18.34 15.93 1.15
CA GLU A 186 18.86 15.71 -0.22
C GLU A 186 17.98 16.40 -1.29
N PHE A 187 16.76 16.81 -0.93
CA PHE A 187 15.82 17.43 -1.85
C PHE A 187 15.80 18.95 -1.68
N LYS A 188 15.89 19.67 -2.79
CA LYS A 188 15.80 21.13 -2.79
C LYS A 188 14.35 21.55 -2.54
N THR A 189 14.10 22.14 -1.39
CA THR A 189 12.82 22.80 -1.09
C THR A 189 12.93 24.29 -1.31
N PRO A 190 11.91 24.93 -1.93
CA PRO A 190 11.90 26.39 -2.08
C PRO A 190 11.88 27.08 -0.72
N ASP A 191 12.56 28.22 -0.63
CA ASP A 191 12.53 29.06 0.56
C ASP A 191 11.18 29.83 0.67
N ALA A 192 10.65 29.91 1.90
CA ALA A 192 9.36 30.57 2.19
C ALA A 192 9.40 32.12 2.09
N SER A 193 10.54 32.69 1.74
CA SER A 193 10.80 34.16 1.81
C SER A 193 9.89 35.03 0.93
N ASN A 194 9.20 34.46 -0.06
CA ASN A 194 8.42 35.21 -1.06
C ASN A 194 6.90 35.15 -0.87
N VAL A 195 6.39 34.54 0.21
CA VAL A 195 4.93 34.45 0.46
C VAL A 195 4.48 35.64 1.28
N THR A 196 3.56 36.42 0.72
CA THR A 196 2.99 37.60 1.42
C THR A 196 1.84 37.21 2.35
N LYS A 197 1.59 38.02 3.39
CA LYS A 197 0.46 37.80 4.32
C LYS A 197 -0.91 37.73 3.63
N PRO A 198 -1.23 38.61 2.63
CA PRO A 198 -2.48 38.50 1.89
C PRO A 198 -2.62 37.18 1.11
N GLU A 199 -1.57 36.73 0.45
CA GLU A 199 -1.57 35.42 -0.28
C GLU A 199 -1.81 34.24 0.68
N MET A 200 -1.14 34.23 1.84
CA MET A 200 -1.37 33.22 2.86
C MET A 200 -2.81 33.21 3.34
N LYS A 201 -3.41 34.42 3.57
CA LYS A 201 -4.82 34.54 3.97
C LYS A 201 -5.77 33.98 2.91
N MET A 202 -5.53 34.28 1.63
CA MET A 202 -6.33 33.75 0.52
C MET A 202 -6.20 32.25 0.39
N ALA A 203 -4.98 31.71 0.56
CA ALA A 203 -4.74 30.28 0.52
C ALA A 203 -5.49 29.55 1.65
N LEU A 204 -5.46 30.07 2.88
CA LEU A 204 -6.22 29.51 4.00
C LEU A 204 -7.74 29.55 3.76
N GLN A 205 -8.27 30.65 3.22
CA GLN A 205 -9.70 30.75 2.87
C GLN A 205 -10.09 29.69 1.79
N LEU A 206 -9.21 29.44 0.82
CA LEU A 206 -9.46 28.40 -0.19
C LEU A 206 -9.46 27.00 0.45
N ILE A 207 -8.48 26.72 1.32
CA ILE A 207 -8.41 25.45 2.05
C ILE A 207 -9.68 25.23 2.86
N ASP A 208 -10.11 26.22 3.64
CA ASP A 208 -11.35 26.16 4.43
C ASP A 208 -12.58 25.91 3.56
N SER A 209 -12.67 26.59 2.39
CA SER A 209 -13.80 26.43 1.47
C SER A 209 -13.87 25.06 0.79
N MET A 210 -12.75 24.37 0.69
CA MET A 210 -12.61 23.02 0.10
C MET A 210 -12.57 21.92 1.15
N SER A 211 -12.50 22.25 2.44
CA SER A 211 -12.46 21.28 3.51
C SER A 211 -13.79 20.55 3.65
N THR A 212 -13.74 19.23 3.67
CA THR A 212 -14.88 18.33 3.83
C THR A 212 -14.53 17.23 4.84
N GLU A 213 -15.54 16.53 5.34
CA GLU A 213 -15.29 15.32 6.10
C GLU A 213 -14.62 14.26 5.22
N TRP A 214 -13.66 13.55 5.80
CA TRP A 214 -12.97 12.47 5.12
C TRP A 214 -13.89 11.25 4.96
N ASN A 215 -14.23 10.92 3.71
CA ASN A 215 -14.93 9.69 3.38
C ASN A 215 -14.17 8.98 2.24
N PRO A 216 -13.52 7.84 2.48
CA PRO A 216 -12.74 7.12 1.46
C PRO A 216 -13.59 6.66 0.26
N GLU A 217 -14.91 6.43 0.45
CA GLU A 217 -15.83 5.99 -0.62
C GLU A 217 -16.06 7.06 -1.71
N ASP A 218 -15.70 8.32 -1.44
CA ASP A 218 -15.81 9.41 -2.41
C ASP A 218 -14.66 9.37 -3.45
N TYR A 219 -13.59 8.59 -3.17
CA TYR A 219 -12.41 8.46 -4.04
C TYR A 219 -12.45 7.15 -4.81
N LYS A 220 -12.87 7.23 -6.07
CA LYS A 220 -12.99 6.07 -6.95
C LYS A 220 -11.81 5.98 -7.90
N ASP A 221 -11.36 4.77 -8.19
CA ASP A 221 -10.40 4.51 -9.26
C ASP A 221 -11.09 4.65 -10.62
N GLU A 222 -11.06 5.87 -11.16
CA GLU A 222 -11.65 6.20 -12.47
C GLU A 222 -10.97 5.43 -13.62
N TYR A 223 -9.66 5.18 -13.49
CA TYR A 223 -8.93 4.41 -14.50
C TYR A 223 -9.44 2.97 -14.57
N ARG A 224 -9.57 2.32 -13.43
CA ARG A 224 -10.11 0.97 -13.34
C ARG A 224 -11.52 0.89 -13.92
N GLN A 225 -12.40 1.79 -13.53
CA GLN A 225 -13.77 1.84 -14.06
C GLN A 225 -13.81 2.02 -15.58
N ALA A 226 -12.99 2.94 -16.12
CA ALA A 226 -12.87 3.15 -17.56
C ALA A 226 -12.32 1.92 -18.29
N LEU A 227 -11.35 1.23 -17.67
CA LEU A 227 -10.74 0.02 -18.22
C LEU A 227 -11.73 -1.15 -18.24
N GLU A 228 -12.46 -1.38 -17.16
CA GLU A 228 -13.52 -2.40 -17.06
C GLU A 228 -14.60 -2.15 -18.11
N ALA A 229 -15.08 -0.92 -18.23
CA ALA A 229 -16.07 -0.53 -19.23
C ALA A 229 -15.56 -0.70 -20.67
N MET A 230 -14.26 -0.48 -20.91
CA MET A 230 -13.64 -0.73 -22.23
C MET A 230 -13.56 -2.22 -22.54
N ILE A 231 -13.12 -3.03 -21.58
CA ILE A 231 -13.03 -4.48 -21.70
C ILE A 231 -14.43 -5.06 -22.00
N GLU A 232 -15.45 -4.65 -21.22
CA GLU A 232 -16.82 -5.10 -21.41
C GLU A 232 -17.36 -4.77 -22.81
N ARG A 233 -17.11 -3.55 -23.31
CA ARG A 233 -17.49 -3.17 -24.69
C ARG A 233 -16.79 -4.01 -25.76
N LYS A 234 -15.48 -4.28 -25.57
CA LYS A 234 -14.74 -5.14 -26.50
C LYS A 234 -15.22 -6.58 -26.47
N THR A 235 -15.57 -7.09 -25.30
CA THR A 235 -16.11 -8.45 -25.14
C THR A 235 -17.46 -8.61 -25.79
N LYS A 236 -18.32 -7.57 -25.74
CA LYS A 236 -19.66 -7.56 -26.39
C LYS A 236 -19.62 -7.20 -27.89
N GLY A 237 -18.45 -7.03 -28.49
CA GLY A 237 -18.32 -6.87 -29.95
C GLY A 237 -18.48 -5.44 -30.47
N GLY A 238 -18.42 -4.42 -29.64
CA GLY A 238 -18.67 -3.07 -30.10
C GLY A 238 -17.74 -1.99 -29.59
N GLY A 239 -16.83 -1.47 -30.45
CA GLY A 239 -16.53 -0.07 -30.40
C GLY A 239 -15.13 0.43 -30.07
N LYS A 240 -14.94 1.62 -30.52
CA LYS A 240 -13.70 2.44 -30.52
C LYS A 240 -13.20 2.69 -29.08
N ALA A 241 -11.87 2.65 -28.92
CA ALA A 241 -11.20 3.01 -27.67
C ALA A 241 -11.63 4.41 -27.18
N VAL A 242 -11.95 4.51 -25.88
CA VAL A 242 -12.19 5.81 -25.24
C VAL A 242 -10.84 6.38 -24.81
N SER A 243 -10.48 7.54 -25.35
CA SER A 243 -9.35 8.32 -24.88
C SER A 243 -9.67 8.90 -23.51
N VAL A 244 -8.83 8.60 -22.52
CA VAL A 244 -8.87 9.30 -21.22
C VAL A 244 -8.42 10.74 -21.49
N ALA A 245 -9.28 11.71 -21.18
CA ALA A 245 -8.97 13.11 -21.35
C ALA A 245 -7.83 13.50 -20.39
N GLN A 246 -6.66 13.81 -20.96
CA GLN A 246 -5.57 14.38 -20.18
C GLN A 246 -5.99 15.76 -19.66
N LYS A 247 -5.96 15.95 -18.34
CA LYS A 247 -6.06 17.27 -17.73
C LYS A 247 -4.91 18.14 -18.23
N LYS A 248 -5.23 19.23 -18.96
CA LYS A 248 -4.23 20.22 -19.37
C LYS A 248 -3.65 20.87 -18.13
N THR A 249 -2.35 20.77 -17.95
CA THR A 249 -1.62 21.59 -16.95
C THR A 249 -1.71 23.06 -17.34
N THR A 250 -2.30 23.86 -16.48
CA THR A 250 -2.38 25.32 -16.66
C THR A 250 -1.09 25.94 -16.15
N ASN A 251 -0.37 26.68 -16.98
CA ASN A 251 0.74 27.51 -16.53
C ASN A 251 0.19 28.65 -15.67
N VAL A 252 0.59 28.69 -14.42
CA VAL A 252 0.20 29.74 -13.46
C VAL A 252 1.06 30.96 -13.70
N ILE A 253 0.45 32.03 -14.24
CA ILE A 253 1.12 33.33 -14.50
C ILE A 253 0.90 34.30 -13.33
N ASP A 254 -0.21 34.19 -12.58
CA ASP A 254 -0.52 35.00 -11.41
C ASP A 254 -1.26 34.17 -10.36
N LEU A 255 -0.59 33.93 -9.24
CA LEU A 255 -1.10 33.10 -8.14
C LEU A 255 -2.36 33.70 -7.50
N ALA A 256 -2.41 35.03 -7.34
CA ALA A 256 -3.56 35.71 -6.71
C ALA A 256 -4.83 35.60 -7.55
N GLN A 257 -4.72 35.73 -8.88
CA GLN A 257 -5.87 35.56 -9.80
C GLN A 257 -6.35 34.11 -9.84
N VAL A 258 -5.44 33.16 -9.79
CA VAL A 258 -5.79 31.73 -9.79
C VAL A 258 -6.51 31.35 -8.49
N LEU A 259 -6.01 31.79 -7.33
CA LEU A 259 -6.65 31.59 -6.03
C LEU A 259 -8.07 32.22 -5.97
N GLN A 260 -8.26 33.45 -6.45
CA GLN A 260 -9.59 34.08 -6.51
C GLN A 260 -10.55 33.28 -7.41
N ARG A 261 -10.09 32.79 -8.55
CA ARG A 261 -10.90 32.01 -9.47
C ARG A 261 -11.31 30.67 -8.86
N SER A 262 -10.38 30.00 -8.18
CA SER A 262 -10.64 28.73 -7.48
C SER A 262 -11.64 28.89 -6.33
N ILE A 263 -11.61 30.01 -5.58
CA ILE A 263 -12.60 30.32 -4.55
C ILE A 263 -14.00 30.48 -5.16
N GLN A 264 -14.12 31.15 -6.29
CA GLN A 264 -15.41 31.35 -6.98
C GLN A 264 -15.97 30.00 -7.52
N GLU A 265 -15.11 29.14 -8.08
CA GLU A 265 -15.50 27.83 -8.58
C GLU A 265 -15.93 26.90 -7.44
N ALA A 266 -15.20 26.85 -6.32
CA ALA A 266 -15.57 26.07 -5.14
C ALA A 266 -16.93 26.50 -4.56
N ALA A 267 -17.21 27.80 -4.49
CA ALA A 267 -18.50 28.32 -4.04
C ALA A 267 -19.66 27.95 -4.98
N SER A 268 -19.42 27.83 -6.28
CA SER A 268 -20.43 27.41 -7.27
C SER A 268 -20.76 25.92 -7.19
N HIS A 269 -19.76 25.05 -6.92
CA HIS A 269 -19.95 23.62 -6.72
C HIS A 269 -20.73 23.29 -5.43
N SER A 270 -20.42 24.00 -4.33
CA SER A 270 -21.15 23.86 -3.06
C SER A 270 -22.64 24.21 -3.17
N ARG A 271 -23.00 25.17 -4.02
CA ARG A 271 -24.42 25.53 -4.29
C ARG A 271 -25.16 24.44 -5.11
N LYS A 272 -24.50 23.81 -6.09
CA LYS A 272 -25.11 22.73 -6.89
C LYS A 272 -25.39 21.46 -6.09
N SER A 273 -24.53 21.10 -5.13
CA SER A 273 -24.74 19.93 -4.29
C SER A 273 -25.89 20.09 -3.28
N LYS A 274 -26.16 21.32 -2.81
CA LYS A 274 -27.29 21.61 -1.90
C LYS A 274 -28.65 21.62 -2.60
N THR A 275 -28.73 21.92 -3.88
CA THR A 275 -29.99 21.89 -4.65
C THR A 275 -30.40 20.48 -5.05
N SER A 276 -29.45 19.55 -5.24
CA SER A 276 -29.73 18.15 -5.55
C SER A 276 -30.31 17.35 -4.36
N LYS A 277 -30.07 17.76 -3.10
CA LYS A 277 -30.63 17.09 -1.90
C LYS A 277 -32.04 17.55 -1.48
N LYS A 278 -32.61 18.55 -2.14
CA LYS A 278 -33.97 19.08 -1.82
C LYS A 278 -35.08 18.59 -2.75
N GLY A 279 -34.80 17.69 -3.68
CA GLY A 279 -35.75 17.20 -4.70
C GLY A 279 -36.25 15.78 -4.53
N VAL A 280 -36.00 15.11 -3.37
CA VAL A 280 -36.58 13.80 -3.05
C VAL A 280 -37.10 13.87 -1.62
N ALA A 281 -38.31 14.29 -1.48
CA ALA A 281 -39.21 14.08 -0.33
C ALA A 281 -40.61 13.84 -0.88
#